data_558d2267eb7edd4cfaab8fd4b0aeda55
#
_entry.id   558d2267eb7edd4cfaab8fd4b0aeda55
#
_cell.length_a   1.000
_cell.length_b   1.000
_cell.length_c   1.000
_cell.angle_alpha   90.00
_cell.angle_beta   90.00
_cell.angle_gamma   90.00
#
_symmetry.space_group_name_H-M   'P 1'
#
loop_
_entity.id
_entity.type
_entity.pdbx_description
1 polymer ?
#
loop_
_entity_poly.entity_id
_entity_poly.type
_entity_poly.pdbx_seq_one_letter_code
_entity_poly.pdbx_strand_id
1 'polypeptide(L)'
;NRSNDGRTHPSGALWIGTMSKRAENQAGAIYHVAGGKVTKIFNGISIPNSICFSPDGTIGYYTDSRLNRLMRVMVDPNTGMPSGEPIVLVDSADEPGDIDGSVVDADGYIWNARWGAGVVDRYNPDGLRISRYKVPAVQPSCPAFIGVNADRLAVTTAWEGLDEDARS
;
A
#
# COMPACT_ATOMS: atom_id res chain seq x y z
N ASN A 1 0.34 -9.91 -17.44
CA ASN A 1 0.29 -9.13 -16.21
C ASN A 1 -1.15 -8.75 -15.86
N ARG A 2 -1.42 -8.36 -14.64
CA ARG A 2 -2.66 -7.78 -14.14
C ARG A 2 -2.35 -6.54 -13.31
N SER A 3 -3.32 -5.67 -13.10
CA SER A 3 -3.26 -4.66 -12.04
C SER A 3 -3.32 -5.33 -10.67
N ASN A 4 -2.78 -4.66 -9.65
CA ASN A 4 -2.87 -5.07 -8.26
C ASN A 4 -3.41 -3.91 -7.42
N ASP A 5 -2.57 -3.18 -6.73
CA ASP A 5 -2.98 -2.02 -5.94
C ASP A 5 -2.94 -0.71 -6.76
N GLY A 6 -3.72 0.27 -6.34
CA GLY A 6 -3.72 1.60 -6.96
C GLY A 6 -4.48 2.62 -6.12
N ARG A 7 -4.08 3.89 -6.24
CA ARG A 7 -4.67 5.01 -5.50
C ARG A 7 -4.66 6.28 -6.33
N THR A 8 -5.76 7.02 -6.25
CA THR A 8 -5.82 8.37 -6.82
C THR A 8 -5.14 9.37 -5.89
N HIS A 9 -4.20 10.12 -6.43
CA HIS A 9 -3.52 11.23 -5.78
C HIS A 9 -4.48 12.45 -5.69
N PRO A 10 -4.32 13.37 -4.71
CA PRO A 10 -5.14 14.59 -4.61
C PRO A 10 -5.20 15.45 -5.88
N SER A 11 -4.17 15.45 -6.73
CA SER A 11 -4.19 16.11 -8.05
C SER A 11 -5.14 15.48 -9.08
N GLY A 12 -5.73 14.31 -8.78
CA GLY A 12 -6.53 13.52 -9.71
C GLY A 12 -5.74 12.50 -10.55
N ALA A 13 -4.41 12.47 -10.44
CA ALA A 13 -3.59 11.44 -11.06
C ALA A 13 -3.77 10.09 -10.35
N LEU A 14 -3.75 8.99 -11.11
CA LEU A 14 -3.81 7.63 -10.56
C LEU A 14 -2.41 7.01 -10.56
N TRP A 15 -1.97 6.49 -9.42
CA TRP A 15 -0.91 5.48 -9.40
C TRP A 15 -1.54 4.09 -9.43
N ILE A 16 -1.02 3.23 -10.31
CA ILE A 16 -1.52 1.86 -10.48
C ILE A 16 -0.34 0.90 -10.63
N GLY A 17 -0.32 -0.11 -9.77
CA GLY A 17 0.65 -1.18 -9.79
C GLY A 17 0.23 -2.31 -10.73
N THR A 18 1.19 -2.92 -11.42
CA THR A 18 0.99 -4.14 -12.20
C THR A 18 1.93 -5.24 -11.73
N MET A 19 1.47 -6.49 -11.83
CA MET A 19 2.26 -7.66 -11.48
C MET A 19 2.03 -8.81 -12.48
N SER A 20 2.93 -9.76 -12.49
CA SER A 20 2.71 -11.03 -13.19
C SER A 20 1.57 -11.81 -12.51
N LYS A 21 0.75 -12.51 -13.28
CA LYS A 21 -0.30 -13.40 -12.74
C LYS A 21 0.25 -14.55 -11.89
N ARG A 22 1.55 -14.85 -12.02
CA ARG A 22 2.26 -15.87 -11.22
C ARG A 22 3.16 -15.24 -10.14
N ALA A 23 3.02 -13.93 -9.91
CA ALA A 23 3.86 -13.18 -8.98
C ALA A 23 5.39 -13.37 -9.24
N GLU A 24 5.77 -13.44 -10.53
CA GLU A 24 7.18 -13.55 -10.94
C GLU A 24 7.99 -12.35 -10.44
N ASN A 25 9.22 -12.62 -10.04
CA ASN A 25 10.09 -11.62 -9.45
C ASN A 25 10.36 -10.47 -10.43
N GLN A 26 10.18 -9.22 -9.95
CA GLN A 26 10.47 -7.98 -10.68
C GLN A 26 9.76 -7.84 -12.04
N ALA A 27 8.64 -8.56 -12.25
CA ALA A 27 7.93 -8.59 -13.53
C ALA A 27 6.87 -7.48 -13.70
N GLY A 28 6.66 -6.67 -12.66
CA GLY A 28 5.70 -5.58 -12.64
C GLY A 28 6.33 -4.20 -12.49
N ALA A 29 5.47 -3.21 -12.38
CA ALA A 29 5.84 -1.80 -12.29
C ALA A 29 4.72 -0.98 -11.66
N ILE A 30 5.01 0.25 -11.23
CA ILE A 30 4.00 1.24 -10.88
C ILE A 30 3.97 2.31 -11.97
N TYR A 31 2.76 2.71 -12.35
CA TYR A 31 2.49 3.69 -13.38
C TYR A 31 1.72 4.88 -12.80
N HIS A 32 2.05 6.07 -13.29
CA HIS A 32 1.29 7.29 -13.12
C HIS A 32 0.39 7.50 -14.34
N VAL A 33 -0.89 7.74 -14.13
CA VAL A 33 -1.89 7.94 -15.18
C VAL A 33 -2.59 9.28 -14.93
N ALA A 34 -2.44 10.22 -15.85
CA ALA A 34 -3.09 11.52 -15.81
C ALA A 34 -3.28 12.08 -17.22
N GLY A 35 -4.42 12.77 -17.48
CA GLY A 35 -4.70 13.42 -18.75
C GLY A 35 -4.60 12.50 -19.97
N GLY A 36 -4.95 11.23 -19.82
CA GLY A 36 -4.85 10.21 -20.88
C GLY A 36 -3.42 9.69 -21.13
N LYS A 37 -2.41 10.19 -20.39
CA LYS A 37 -1.03 9.75 -20.48
C LYS A 37 -0.73 8.72 -19.39
N VAL A 38 -0.02 7.62 -19.77
CA VAL A 38 0.50 6.60 -18.85
C VAL A 38 2.02 6.72 -18.81
N THR A 39 2.57 6.95 -17.65
CA THR A 39 4.02 7.06 -17.41
C THR A 39 4.46 6.01 -16.40
N LYS A 40 5.44 5.17 -16.75
CA LYS A 40 6.04 4.24 -15.79
C LYS A 40 6.93 5.03 -14.84
N ILE A 41 6.64 4.96 -13.52
CA ILE A 41 7.36 5.71 -12.49
C ILE A 41 8.31 4.84 -11.68
N PHE A 42 7.94 3.58 -11.39
CA PHE A 42 8.82 2.61 -10.73
C PHE A 42 8.78 1.29 -11.48
N ASN A 43 9.94 0.68 -11.69
CA ASN A 43 10.12 -0.57 -12.43
C ASN A 43 10.66 -1.68 -11.52
N GLY A 44 10.57 -2.94 -11.98
CA GLY A 44 11.15 -4.07 -11.26
C GLY A 44 10.45 -4.37 -9.93
N ILE A 45 9.13 -4.15 -9.86
CA ILE A 45 8.28 -4.47 -8.70
C ILE A 45 7.67 -5.86 -8.91
N SER A 46 7.73 -6.71 -7.91
CA SER A 46 7.13 -8.06 -8.00
C SER A 46 5.64 -8.03 -7.68
N ILE A 47 5.27 -7.48 -6.52
CA ILE A 47 3.90 -7.38 -6.01
C ILE A 47 3.69 -5.96 -5.45
N PRO A 48 3.30 -4.99 -6.31
CA PRO A 48 3.08 -3.60 -5.89
C PRO A 48 1.85 -3.48 -5.01
N ASN A 49 2.04 -2.96 -3.80
CA ASN A 49 1.01 -2.73 -2.79
C ASN A 49 1.26 -1.41 -2.02
N SER A 50 0.42 -1.10 -1.05
CA SER A 50 0.51 0.07 -0.17
C SER A 50 0.58 1.41 -0.91
N ILE A 51 0.03 1.48 -2.12
CA ILE A 51 -0.01 2.75 -2.86
C ILE A 51 -0.97 3.71 -2.14
N CYS A 52 -0.40 4.73 -1.50
CA CYS A 52 -1.16 5.77 -0.82
C CYS A 52 -0.35 7.07 -0.77
N PHE A 53 -0.99 8.15 -0.29
CA PHE A 53 -0.39 9.48 -0.30
C PHE A 53 -0.63 10.17 1.04
N SER A 54 0.27 11.10 1.41
CA SER A 54 0.03 12.04 2.51
C SER A 54 -1.19 12.91 2.20
N PRO A 55 -1.88 13.44 3.24
CA PRO A 55 -3.08 14.26 3.03
C PRO A 55 -2.85 15.49 2.14
N ASP A 56 -1.66 16.08 2.21
CA ASP A 56 -1.25 17.24 1.39
C ASP A 56 -0.74 16.87 -0.01
N GLY A 57 -0.63 15.57 -0.32
CA GLY A 57 -0.17 15.07 -1.63
C GLY A 57 1.33 15.27 -1.89
N THR A 58 2.13 15.63 -0.90
CA THR A 58 3.57 15.86 -1.10
C THR A 58 4.42 14.60 -0.95
N ILE A 59 3.85 13.52 -0.40
CA ILE A 59 4.52 12.24 -0.18
C ILE A 59 3.68 11.11 -0.75
N GLY A 60 4.32 10.23 -1.52
CA GLY A 60 3.78 8.96 -1.97
C GLY A 60 4.42 7.79 -1.23
N TYR A 61 3.64 6.76 -0.99
CA TYR A 61 4.07 5.50 -0.38
C TYR A 61 3.74 4.34 -1.32
N TYR A 62 4.56 3.31 -1.28
CA TYR A 62 4.32 2.03 -1.96
C TYR A 62 5.21 0.94 -1.38
N THR A 63 4.91 -0.31 -1.67
CA THR A 63 5.77 -1.46 -1.36
C THR A 63 5.89 -2.40 -2.56
N ASP A 64 6.97 -3.18 -2.58
CA ASP A 64 6.98 -4.50 -3.16
C ASP A 64 6.79 -5.50 -2.01
N SER A 65 5.61 -6.13 -1.88
CA SER A 65 5.31 -7.06 -0.78
C SER A 65 6.34 -8.17 -0.66
N ARG A 66 6.96 -8.60 -1.76
CA ARG A 66 8.02 -9.61 -1.74
C ARG A 66 9.27 -9.16 -0.98
N LEU A 67 9.56 -7.86 -0.99
CA LEU A 67 10.68 -7.29 -0.23
C LEU A 67 10.28 -6.89 1.18
N ASN A 68 8.99 -6.78 1.44
CA ASN A 68 8.38 -6.41 2.72
C ASN A 68 8.92 -5.07 3.28
N ARG A 69 9.10 -4.08 2.40
CA ARG A 69 9.60 -2.73 2.72
C ARG A 69 8.63 -1.69 2.24
N LEU A 70 8.15 -0.84 3.16
CA LEU A 70 7.37 0.33 2.80
C LEU A 70 8.31 1.45 2.34
N MET A 71 8.13 1.89 1.12
CA MET A 71 8.90 2.97 0.51
C MET A 71 8.17 4.30 0.68
N ARG A 72 8.93 5.38 0.80
CA ARG A 72 8.48 6.77 0.79
C ARG A 72 9.20 7.54 -0.30
N VAL A 73 8.48 8.39 -1.04
CA VAL A 73 9.05 9.24 -2.08
C VAL A 73 8.36 10.61 -2.08
N MET A 74 9.12 11.68 -2.34
CA MET A 74 8.55 13.01 -2.56
C MET A 74 7.77 13.04 -3.86
N VAL A 75 6.64 13.76 -3.84
CA VAL A 75 5.70 13.87 -4.98
C VAL A 75 5.40 15.34 -5.22
N ASP A 76 5.31 15.74 -6.46
CA ASP A 76 4.78 17.06 -6.83
C ASP A 76 3.26 17.09 -6.55
N PRO A 77 2.77 17.93 -5.64
CA PRO A 77 1.38 17.95 -5.21
C PRO A 77 0.41 18.37 -6.34
N ASN A 78 0.88 19.03 -7.38
CA ASN A 78 0.05 19.49 -8.50
C ASN A 78 -0.14 18.41 -9.56
N THR A 79 0.82 17.52 -9.71
CA THR A 79 0.83 16.52 -10.79
C THR A 79 0.74 15.09 -10.30
N GLY A 80 1.09 14.82 -9.05
CA GLY A 80 1.21 13.47 -8.52
C GLY A 80 2.43 12.71 -9.05
N MET A 81 3.40 13.38 -9.70
CA MET A 81 4.63 12.75 -10.19
C MET A 81 5.67 12.68 -9.09
N PRO A 82 6.43 11.57 -8.99
CA PRO A 82 7.60 11.52 -8.10
C PRO A 82 8.60 12.62 -8.44
N SER A 83 9.14 13.29 -7.43
CA SER A 83 10.10 14.39 -7.54
C SER A 83 11.44 14.12 -6.86
N GLY A 84 11.65 12.88 -6.36
CA GLY A 84 12.88 12.45 -5.69
C GLY A 84 13.07 10.94 -5.78
N GLU A 85 14.18 10.47 -5.19
CA GLU A 85 14.46 9.04 -5.08
C GLU A 85 13.68 8.43 -3.91
N PRO A 86 13.10 7.23 -4.07
CA PRO A 86 12.45 6.52 -2.97
C PRO A 86 13.44 6.13 -1.88
N ILE A 87 13.01 6.25 -0.62
CA ILE A 87 13.75 5.75 0.54
C ILE A 87 12.91 4.71 1.28
N VAL A 88 13.57 3.79 1.99
CA VAL A 88 12.90 2.85 2.88
C VAL A 88 12.39 3.61 4.10
N LEU A 89 11.09 3.59 4.34
CA LEU A 89 10.44 4.15 5.52
C LEU A 89 10.30 3.10 6.63
N VAL A 90 9.83 1.89 6.27
CA VAL A 90 9.69 0.75 7.20
C VAL A 90 10.33 -0.46 6.55
N ASP A 91 11.25 -1.11 7.26
CA ASP A 91 11.79 -2.42 6.87
C ASP A 91 11.15 -3.50 7.76
N SER A 92 10.38 -4.36 7.17
CA SER A 92 9.67 -5.47 7.83
C SER A 92 10.08 -6.82 7.26
N ALA A 93 11.26 -6.91 6.63
CA ALA A 93 11.71 -8.14 5.96
C ALA A 93 11.74 -9.36 6.91
N ASP A 94 12.02 -9.14 8.19
CA ASP A 94 12.11 -10.18 9.23
C ASP A 94 10.82 -10.28 10.09
N GLU A 95 9.77 -9.50 9.79
CA GLU A 95 8.52 -9.54 10.54
C GLU A 95 7.50 -10.51 9.92
N PRO A 96 6.62 -11.12 10.77
CA PRO A 96 5.53 -11.95 10.26
C PRO A 96 4.58 -11.19 9.33
N GLY A 97 4.17 -11.85 8.26
CA GLY A 97 3.23 -11.33 7.27
C GLY A 97 3.84 -10.27 6.35
N ASP A 98 3.20 -10.08 5.22
CA ASP A 98 3.66 -9.16 4.19
C ASP A 98 2.92 -7.81 4.28
N ILE A 99 3.59 -6.72 3.95
CA ILE A 99 2.97 -5.42 3.75
C ILE A 99 2.03 -5.52 2.54
N ASP A 100 0.71 -5.33 2.78
CA ASP A 100 -0.31 -5.31 1.74
C ASP A 100 -0.86 -3.88 1.59
N GLY A 101 -2.15 -3.68 1.44
CA GLY A 101 -2.75 -2.36 1.24
C GLY A 101 -2.59 -1.41 2.43
N SER A 102 -2.51 -0.13 2.13
CA SER A 102 -2.40 0.94 3.13
C SER A 102 -3.35 2.10 2.84
N VAL A 103 -3.67 2.85 3.91
CA VAL A 103 -4.33 4.15 3.83
C VAL A 103 -3.65 5.11 4.82
N VAL A 104 -3.65 6.40 4.49
CA VAL A 104 -3.12 7.45 5.37
C VAL A 104 -4.28 8.21 6.00
N ASP A 105 -4.23 8.44 7.32
CA ASP A 105 -5.21 9.26 8.04
C ASP A 105 -4.92 10.77 7.90
N ALA A 106 -5.83 11.60 8.40
CA ALA A 106 -5.74 13.06 8.30
C ALA A 106 -4.51 13.64 9.03
N ASP A 107 -3.98 12.91 10.01
CA ASP A 107 -2.79 13.31 10.76
C ASP A 107 -1.49 12.77 10.13
N GLY A 108 -1.59 12.08 8.98
CA GLY A 108 -0.46 11.53 8.24
C GLY A 108 0.04 10.17 8.73
N TYR A 109 -0.68 9.50 9.64
CA TYR A 109 -0.33 8.14 10.05
C TYR A 109 -0.75 7.12 8.99
N ILE A 110 0.10 6.13 8.75
CA ILE A 110 -0.09 5.09 7.76
C ILE A 110 -0.69 3.86 8.45
N TRP A 111 -1.85 3.41 7.98
CA TRP A 111 -2.51 2.20 8.44
C TRP A 111 -2.31 1.12 7.39
N ASN A 112 -1.60 0.06 7.75
CA ASN A 112 -1.17 -0.99 6.83
C ASN A 112 -1.72 -2.35 7.24
N ALA A 113 -2.36 -3.05 6.30
CA ALA A 113 -2.73 -4.44 6.46
C ALA A 113 -1.51 -5.35 6.30
N ARG A 114 -1.36 -6.32 7.23
CA ARG A 114 -0.28 -7.31 7.23
C ARG A 114 -0.83 -8.66 6.80
N TRP A 115 -0.70 -8.95 5.51
CA TRP A 115 -1.14 -10.21 4.92
C TRP A 115 -0.47 -11.41 5.60
N GLY A 116 -1.27 -12.39 6.06
CA GLY A 116 -0.77 -13.58 6.75
C GLY A 116 -0.46 -13.39 8.24
N ALA A 117 -0.49 -12.15 8.76
CA ALA A 117 -0.26 -11.88 10.18
C ALA A 117 -1.54 -11.57 10.98
N GLY A 118 -2.70 -11.38 10.31
CA GLY A 118 -3.97 -11.10 10.99
C GLY A 118 -3.99 -9.78 11.75
N VAL A 119 -3.28 -8.76 11.27
CA VAL A 119 -3.19 -7.46 11.95
C VAL A 119 -3.23 -6.29 10.97
N VAL A 120 -3.59 -5.11 11.50
CA VAL A 120 -3.33 -3.81 10.89
C VAL A 120 -2.35 -3.05 11.77
N ASP A 121 -1.22 -2.64 11.21
CA ASP A 121 -0.23 -1.80 11.86
C ASP A 121 -0.49 -0.32 11.58
N ARG A 122 -0.26 0.54 12.57
CA ARG A 122 -0.30 1.98 12.43
C ARG A 122 1.10 2.56 12.64
N TYR A 123 1.61 3.24 11.62
CA TYR A 123 2.91 3.91 11.65
C TYR A 123 2.75 5.42 11.68
N ASN A 124 3.62 6.13 12.40
CA ASN A 124 3.73 7.57 12.26
C ASN A 124 4.42 7.96 10.94
N PRO A 125 4.45 9.25 10.55
CA PRO A 125 5.10 9.69 9.32
C PRO A 125 6.60 9.38 9.21
N ASP A 126 7.27 9.09 10.34
CA ASP A 126 8.68 8.71 10.40
C ASP A 126 8.89 7.19 10.29
N GLY A 127 7.82 6.40 10.17
CA GLY A 127 7.87 4.95 10.03
C GLY A 127 7.94 4.17 11.35
N LEU A 128 7.80 4.85 12.50
CA LEU A 128 7.71 4.16 13.79
C LEU A 128 6.32 3.56 13.95
N ARG A 129 6.24 2.24 14.22
CA ARG A 129 4.98 1.58 14.55
C ARG A 129 4.46 2.03 15.92
N ILE A 130 3.30 2.72 15.91
CA ILE A 130 2.66 3.27 17.11
C ILE A 130 1.67 2.28 17.71
N SER A 131 0.96 1.51 16.86
CA SER A 131 -0.06 0.56 17.32
C SER A 131 -0.16 -0.62 16.36
N ARG A 132 -0.70 -1.72 16.89
CA ARG A 132 -1.04 -2.93 16.13
C ARG A 132 -2.43 -3.42 16.56
N TYR A 133 -3.31 -3.62 15.61
CA TYR A 133 -4.68 -4.03 15.81
C TYR A 133 -4.92 -5.43 15.23
N LYS A 134 -5.45 -6.35 16.03
CA LYS A 134 -5.83 -7.67 15.55
C LYS A 134 -7.08 -7.58 14.66
N VAL A 135 -7.08 -8.33 13.58
CA VAL A 135 -8.21 -8.53 12.67
C VAL A 135 -8.65 -9.99 12.80
N PRO A 136 -9.97 -10.30 12.87
CA PRO A 136 -10.45 -11.68 12.97
C PRO A 136 -10.40 -12.40 11.60
N ALA A 137 -9.26 -12.27 10.91
CA ALA A 137 -8.94 -12.94 9.65
C ALA A 137 -7.41 -12.98 9.48
N VAL A 138 -6.91 -14.08 8.95
CA VAL A 138 -5.44 -14.28 8.80
C VAL A 138 -4.85 -13.38 7.74
N GLN A 139 -5.62 -13.06 6.68
CA GLN A 139 -5.15 -12.30 5.52
C GLN A 139 -5.92 -10.97 5.36
N PRO A 140 -5.73 -9.98 6.26
CA PRO A 140 -6.20 -8.63 5.98
C PRO A 140 -5.46 -8.06 4.77
N SER A 141 -6.19 -7.40 3.86
CA SER A 141 -5.63 -6.96 2.60
C SER A 141 -5.57 -5.44 2.44
N CYS A 142 -6.60 -4.70 2.82
CA CYS A 142 -6.56 -3.24 2.74
C CYS A 142 -7.50 -2.58 3.75
N PRO A 143 -7.02 -1.63 4.57
CA PRO A 143 -7.87 -0.80 5.41
C PRO A 143 -8.47 0.37 4.62
N ALA A 144 -9.64 0.83 5.05
CA ALA A 144 -10.29 2.03 4.54
C ALA A 144 -11.08 2.72 5.65
N PHE A 145 -10.98 4.05 5.74
CA PHE A 145 -11.84 4.82 6.65
C PHE A 145 -13.25 4.91 6.09
N ILE A 146 -14.23 4.65 6.94
CA ILE A 146 -15.66 4.64 6.61
C ILE A 146 -16.49 5.42 7.64
N GLY A 147 -17.74 5.70 7.29
CA GLY A 147 -18.65 6.52 8.08
C GLY A 147 -18.61 7.98 7.63
N VAL A 148 -19.61 8.74 8.05
CA VAL A 148 -19.78 10.16 7.66
C VAL A 148 -18.57 11.00 8.13
N ASN A 149 -18.00 10.63 9.27
CA ASN A 149 -16.86 11.34 9.87
C ASN A 149 -15.52 10.60 9.66
N ALA A 150 -15.47 9.54 8.83
CA ALA A 150 -14.30 8.68 8.68
C ALA A 150 -13.75 8.16 10.03
N ASP A 151 -14.64 7.86 10.98
CA ASP A 151 -14.36 7.50 12.36
C ASP A 151 -14.29 5.98 12.60
N ARG A 152 -14.52 5.19 11.56
CA ARG A 152 -14.45 3.73 11.59
C ARG A 152 -13.49 3.22 10.53
N LEU A 153 -12.87 2.08 10.80
CA LEU A 153 -11.98 1.40 9.89
C LEU A 153 -12.65 0.11 9.40
N ALA A 154 -12.87 0.01 8.10
CA ALA A 154 -13.16 -1.26 7.43
C ALA A 154 -11.83 -1.87 6.98
N VAL A 155 -11.73 -3.19 7.05
CA VAL A 155 -10.57 -3.92 6.57
C VAL A 155 -11.06 -5.04 5.66
N THR A 156 -10.65 -5.02 4.40
CA THR A 156 -10.89 -6.14 3.49
C THR A 156 -9.97 -7.29 3.83
N THR A 157 -10.44 -8.52 3.58
CA THR A 157 -9.68 -9.74 3.85
C THR A 157 -9.76 -10.68 2.65
N ALA A 158 -8.79 -11.58 2.53
CA ALA A 158 -8.79 -12.61 1.50
C ALA A 158 -8.63 -14.00 2.12
N TRP A 159 -8.99 -15.00 1.36
CA TRP A 159 -8.94 -16.42 1.76
C TRP A 159 -8.13 -17.27 0.78
N GLU A 160 -7.36 -16.62 -0.10
CA GLU A 160 -6.51 -17.29 -1.09
C GLU A 160 -5.49 -18.21 -0.40
N GLY A 161 -5.49 -19.48 -0.80
CA GLY A 161 -4.58 -20.49 -0.27
C GLY A 161 -4.86 -20.97 1.17
N LEU A 162 -5.92 -20.46 1.83
CA LEU A 162 -6.33 -20.93 3.15
C LEU A 162 -7.18 -22.20 3.04
N ASP A 163 -7.03 -23.12 4.00
CA ASP A 163 -7.93 -24.25 4.20
C ASP A 163 -9.29 -23.81 4.75
N GLU A 164 -10.25 -24.74 4.85
CA GLU A 164 -11.61 -24.42 5.28
C GLU A 164 -11.67 -23.90 6.73
N ASP A 165 -10.82 -24.43 7.62
CA ASP A 165 -10.79 -24.03 9.04
C ASP A 165 -10.24 -22.62 9.22
N ALA A 166 -9.33 -22.18 8.38
CA ALA A 166 -8.74 -20.83 8.42
C ALA A 166 -9.58 -19.76 7.71
N ARG A 167 -10.71 -20.15 7.08
CA ARG A 167 -11.63 -19.22 6.37
C ARG A 167 -12.77 -18.71 7.25
N SER A 168 -12.95 -19.28 8.44
CA SER A 168 -14.06 -18.97 9.37
C SER A 168 -13.75 -17.76 10.27
#